data_45342a67a3852f451165b37a3c9096c8
#
_entry.id   45342a67a3852f451165b37a3c9096c8
#
_cell.length_a   1.000
_cell.length_b   1.000
_cell.length_c   1.000
_cell.angle_alpha   90.00
_cell.angle_beta   90.00
_cell.angle_gamma   90.00
#
_symmetry.space_group_name_H-M   'P 1'
#
loop_
_entity.id
_entity.type
_entity.pdbx_description
1 polymer ?
#
loop_
_entity_poly.entity_id
_entity_poly.type
_entity_poly.pdbx_seq_one_letter_code
_entity_poly.pdbx_strand_id
1 'polypeptide(L)'
;SGNSEFNNILNKKLKLLPPSDNLRIVSDDNHILAKMSFDQWNLIFLNDNKDFKVQKICEDFNEKASILATNFSDAQVFFQIGGNNTFHMLNKLTHFDFREKNFKAMTAAQTLVARIDCNIYRLENHMLISCNRSFADYFEDRLIDAVNF
;
A
#
# COMPACT_ATOMS: atom_id res chain seq x y z
N SER A 1 -5.76 -21.95 12.71
CA SER A 1 -5.57 -20.56 13.09
C SER A 1 -5.95 -19.62 11.95
N GLY A 2 -6.29 -18.38 12.27
CA GLY A 2 -6.66 -17.38 11.27
C GLY A 2 -5.59 -17.15 10.21
N ASN A 3 -4.33 -17.22 10.58
CA ASN A 3 -3.21 -17.07 9.63
C ASN A 3 -3.17 -18.22 8.62
N SER A 4 -3.46 -19.44 9.02
CA SER A 4 -3.50 -20.58 8.11
C SER A 4 -4.62 -20.44 7.08
N GLU A 5 -5.81 -20.03 7.50
CA GLU A 5 -6.93 -19.80 6.60
C GLU A 5 -6.64 -18.63 5.63
N PHE A 6 -6.06 -17.55 6.13
CA PHE A 6 -5.67 -16.40 5.33
C PHE A 6 -4.65 -16.79 4.25
N ASN A 7 -3.61 -17.51 4.63
CA ASN A 7 -2.58 -17.99 3.70
C ASN A 7 -3.16 -18.90 2.62
N ASN A 8 -4.08 -19.79 2.99
CA ASN A 8 -4.72 -20.72 2.05
C ASN A 8 -5.56 -19.96 1.01
N ILE A 9 -6.33 -18.97 1.42
CA ILE A 9 -7.14 -18.18 0.50
C ILE A 9 -6.24 -17.37 -0.45
N LEU A 10 -5.22 -16.70 0.07
CA LEU A 10 -4.27 -15.95 -0.76
C LEU A 10 -3.61 -16.84 -1.81
N ASN A 11 -3.09 -17.97 -1.39
CA ASN A 11 -2.42 -18.89 -2.31
C ASN A 11 -3.38 -19.44 -3.37
N LYS A 12 -4.58 -19.85 -2.94
CA LYS A 12 -5.57 -20.43 -3.83
C LYS A 12 -6.14 -19.43 -4.83
N LYS A 13 -6.47 -18.23 -4.38
CA LYS A 13 -7.18 -17.22 -5.18
C LYS A 13 -6.24 -16.30 -5.95
N LEU A 14 -5.09 -15.95 -5.38
CA LEU A 14 -4.20 -14.94 -5.94
C LEU A 14 -2.78 -15.45 -6.20
N LYS A 15 -2.46 -16.67 -5.77
CA LYS A 15 -1.13 -17.26 -5.87
C LYS A 15 -0.07 -16.41 -5.17
N LEU A 16 -0.44 -15.80 -4.04
CA LEU A 16 0.45 -14.99 -3.21
C LEU A 16 0.70 -15.69 -1.89
N LEU A 17 1.93 -15.52 -1.39
CA LEU A 17 2.30 -15.91 -0.02
C LEU A 17 2.56 -14.61 0.74
N PRO A 18 1.92 -14.42 1.91
CA PRO A 18 2.12 -13.17 2.66
C PRO A 18 3.54 -13.10 3.23
N PRO A 19 4.08 -11.88 3.35
CA PRO A 19 5.37 -11.70 4.02
C PRO A 19 5.25 -12.05 5.51
N SER A 20 6.35 -12.57 6.08
CA SER A 20 6.39 -12.93 7.49
C SER A 20 6.67 -11.72 8.40
N ASP A 21 7.47 -10.77 7.93
CA ASP A 21 7.91 -9.63 8.74
C ASP A 21 6.99 -8.43 8.52
N ASN A 22 6.80 -7.64 9.59
CA ASN A 22 6.03 -6.42 9.52
C ASN A 22 6.65 -5.42 8.54
N LEU A 23 5.80 -4.67 7.84
CA LEU A 23 6.16 -3.65 6.87
C LEU A 23 6.90 -4.20 5.65
N ARG A 24 6.82 -5.50 5.41
CA ARG A 24 7.36 -6.11 4.19
C ARG A 24 6.27 -6.24 3.14
N ILE A 25 6.69 -6.20 1.88
CA ILE A 25 5.81 -6.27 0.72
C ILE A 25 6.17 -7.48 -0.12
N VAL A 26 5.15 -8.20 -0.60
CA VAL A 26 5.28 -9.10 -1.74
C VAL A 26 4.40 -8.57 -2.86
N SER A 27 4.82 -8.73 -4.11
CA SER A 27 4.06 -8.24 -5.24
C SER A 27 4.21 -9.17 -6.44
N ASP A 28 3.22 -9.09 -7.33
CA ASP A 28 3.29 -9.64 -8.67
C ASP A 28 2.85 -8.56 -9.66
N ASP A 29 2.59 -8.93 -10.92
CA ASP A 29 2.20 -7.95 -11.94
C ASP A 29 0.86 -7.28 -11.64
N ASN A 30 0.03 -7.87 -10.80
CA ASN A 30 -1.36 -7.45 -10.58
C ASN A 30 -1.66 -7.02 -9.14
N HIS A 31 -0.80 -7.35 -8.19
CA HIS A 31 -1.09 -7.17 -6.77
C HIS A 31 0.11 -6.70 -5.97
N ILE A 32 -0.17 -5.93 -4.93
CA ILE A 32 0.76 -5.62 -3.85
C ILE A 32 0.12 -6.10 -2.56
N LEU A 33 0.86 -6.87 -1.77
CA LEU A 33 0.42 -7.32 -0.46
C LEU A 33 1.46 -6.89 0.57
N ALA A 34 1.06 -6.03 1.50
CA ALA A 34 1.92 -5.52 2.55
C ALA A 34 1.40 -5.98 3.91
N LYS A 35 2.30 -6.49 4.74
CA LYS A 35 1.99 -6.79 6.14
C LYS A 35 2.20 -5.54 6.97
N MET A 36 1.13 -4.90 7.40
CA MET A 36 1.20 -3.63 8.11
C MET A 36 1.46 -3.81 9.60
N SER A 37 0.97 -4.89 10.19
CA SER A 37 1.22 -5.26 11.59
C SER A 37 1.07 -6.78 11.74
N PHE A 38 1.16 -7.28 12.97
CA PHE A 38 1.10 -8.72 13.22
C PHE A 38 -0.21 -9.37 12.75
N ASP A 39 -1.29 -8.60 12.65
CA ASP A 39 -2.62 -9.08 12.30
C ASP A 39 -3.31 -8.28 11.20
N GLN A 40 -2.58 -7.38 10.51
CA GLN A 40 -3.15 -6.52 9.47
C GLN A 40 -2.34 -6.58 8.18
N TRP A 41 -3.06 -6.72 7.07
CA TRP A 41 -2.47 -6.71 5.72
C TRP A 41 -3.26 -5.76 4.84
N ASN A 42 -2.54 -5.07 3.95
CA ASN A 42 -3.13 -4.29 2.88
C ASN A 42 -2.90 -5.01 1.56
N LEU A 43 -3.98 -5.30 0.85
CA LEU A 43 -3.93 -5.93 -0.47
C LEU A 43 -4.40 -4.91 -1.50
N ILE A 44 -3.55 -4.61 -2.48
CA ILE A 44 -3.80 -3.60 -3.51
C ILE A 44 -3.83 -4.29 -4.86
N PHE A 45 -4.87 -4.04 -5.62
CA PHE A 45 -5.01 -4.51 -7.00
C PHE A 45 -4.52 -3.40 -7.94
N LEU A 46 -3.59 -3.73 -8.84
CA LEU A 46 -2.89 -2.75 -9.67
C LEU A 46 -3.51 -2.49 -11.04
N ASN A 47 -4.41 -3.36 -11.48
CA ASN A 47 -5.00 -3.25 -12.82
C ASN A 47 -6.42 -2.68 -12.78
N ASP A 48 -6.85 -2.07 -13.87
CA ASP A 48 -8.21 -1.59 -14.05
C ASP A 48 -9.22 -2.76 -14.13
N ASN A 49 -10.51 -2.46 -13.97
CA ASN A 49 -11.61 -3.44 -13.99
C ASN A 49 -11.63 -4.39 -12.80
N LYS A 50 -11.35 -3.88 -11.60
CA LYS A 50 -11.15 -4.71 -10.42
C LYS A 50 -12.21 -4.62 -9.34
N ASP A 51 -13.16 -3.70 -9.45
CA ASP A 51 -14.17 -3.53 -8.40
C ASP A 51 -14.86 -4.85 -8.06
N PHE A 52 -15.22 -5.62 -9.09
CA PHE A 52 -15.83 -6.93 -8.89
C PHE A 52 -14.87 -7.92 -8.22
N LYS A 53 -13.60 -7.94 -8.65
CA LYS A 53 -12.60 -8.86 -8.07
C LYS A 53 -12.26 -8.51 -6.64
N VAL A 54 -12.13 -7.22 -6.32
CA VAL A 54 -11.88 -6.76 -4.95
C VAL A 54 -13.05 -7.15 -4.05
N GLN A 55 -14.28 -6.90 -4.49
CA GLN A 55 -15.45 -7.26 -3.72
C GLN A 55 -15.54 -8.77 -3.51
N LYS A 56 -15.26 -9.55 -4.54
CA LYS A 56 -15.31 -11.02 -4.46
C LYS A 56 -14.28 -11.58 -3.47
N ILE A 57 -13.05 -11.06 -3.49
CA ILE A 57 -12.03 -11.52 -2.55
C ILE A 57 -12.36 -11.12 -1.11
N CYS A 58 -12.95 -9.95 -0.91
CA CYS A 58 -13.44 -9.56 0.41
C CYS A 58 -14.50 -10.53 0.93
N GLU A 59 -15.44 -10.91 0.08
CA GLU A 59 -16.46 -11.89 0.44
C GLU A 59 -15.86 -13.25 0.80
N ASP A 60 -14.89 -13.70 0.00
CA ASP A 60 -14.20 -14.97 0.25
C ASP A 60 -13.48 -14.96 1.60
N PHE A 61 -12.80 -13.87 1.95
CA PHE A 61 -12.16 -13.73 3.26
C PHE A 61 -13.19 -13.71 4.40
N ASN A 62 -14.28 -12.95 4.22
CA ASN A 62 -15.28 -12.78 5.28
C ASN A 62 -16.13 -14.04 5.53
N GLU A 63 -16.05 -15.04 4.64
CA GLU A 63 -16.65 -16.36 4.91
C GLU A 63 -15.98 -17.06 6.10
N LYS A 64 -14.74 -16.68 6.43
CA LYS A 64 -14.01 -17.23 7.56
C LYS A 64 -14.22 -16.37 8.79
N ALA A 65 -14.67 -16.97 9.89
CA ALA A 65 -14.95 -16.23 11.13
C ALA A 65 -13.71 -15.55 11.74
N SER A 66 -12.51 -16.06 11.41
CA SER A 66 -11.25 -15.52 11.92
C SER A 66 -10.69 -14.38 11.10
N ILE A 67 -11.33 -14.00 9.98
CA ILE A 67 -10.82 -12.97 9.07
C ILE A 67 -11.89 -11.90 8.87
N LEU A 68 -11.48 -10.64 8.97
CA LEU A 68 -12.31 -9.50 8.61
C LEU A 68 -11.64 -8.77 7.44
N ALA A 69 -12.30 -8.72 6.30
CA ALA A 69 -11.83 -7.97 5.14
C ALA A 69 -12.77 -6.80 4.84
N THR A 70 -12.19 -5.65 4.59
CA THR A 70 -12.92 -4.43 4.28
C THR A 70 -12.42 -3.86 2.96
N ASN A 71 -13.33 -3.50 2.08
CA ASN A 71 -12.99 -2.87 0.80
C ASN A 71 -12.89 -1.36 0.99
N PHE A 72 -11.67 -0.82 0.95
CA PHE A 72 -11.39 0.61 1.07
C PHE A 72 -11.13 1.29 -0.27
N SER A 73 -11.45 0.66 -1.39
CA SER A 73 -11.14 1.19 -2.73
C SER A 73 -11.67 2.61 -2.95
N ASP A 74 -12.86 2.89 -2.46
CA ASP A 74 -13.48 4.22 -2.60
C ASP A 74 -13.00 5.23 -1.57
N ALA A 75 -12.35 4.79 -0.51
CA ALA A 75 -11.91 5.66 0.58
C ALA A 75 -10.47 6.13 0.44
N GLN A 76 -9.70 5.52 -0.45
CA GLN A 76 -8.27 5.79 -0.62
C GLN A 76 -7.95 6.24 -2.03
N VAL A 77 -6.95 7.11 -2.15
CA VAL A 77 -6.33 7.46 -3.43
C VAL A 77 -4.87 7.10 -3.38
N PHE A 78 -4.31 6.75 -4.54
CA PHE A 78 -2.92 6.33 -4.68
C PHE A 78 -2.20 7.24 -5.67
N PHE A 79 -0.97 7.63 -5.31
CA PHE A 79 -0.09 8.41 -6.18
C PHE A 79 1.17 7.57 -6.43
N GLN A 80 1.50 7.39 -7.70
CA GLN A 80 2.75 6.73 -8.08
C GLN A 80 3.83 7.78 -8.26
N ILE A 81 4.95 7.60 -7.57
CA ILE A 81 6.05 8.55 -7.57
C ILE A 81 7.31 7.80 -7.96
N GLY A 82 8.02 8.34 -8.95
CA GLY A 82 9.28 7.76 -9.41
C GLY A 82 10.15 8.82 -10.05
N GLY A 83 11.40 8.45 -10.34
CA GLY A 83 12.35 9.34 -10.97
C GLY A 83 13.53 9.68 -10.05
N ASN A 84 14.53 10.35 -10.61
CA ASN A 84 15.82 10.56 -9.95
C ASN A 84 15.76 11.49 -8.74
N ASN A 85 14.81 12.42 -8.68
CA ASN A 85 14.72 13.40 -7.62
C ASN A 85 13.60 13.10 -6.60
N THR A 86 13.09 11.88 -6.59
CA THR A 86 11.96 11.48 -5.76
C THR A 86 12.21 11.76 -4.28
N PHE A 87 13.35 11.34 -3.75
CA PHE A 87 13.65 11.54 -2.33
C PHE A 87 13.84 13.01 -1.98
N HIS A 88 14.47 13.75 -2.85
CA HIS A 88 14.65 15.20 -2.65
C HIS A 88 13.31 15.92 -2.59
N MET A 89 12.40 15.57 -3.49
CA MET A 89 11.04 16.11 -3.50
C MET A 89 10.29 15.75 -2.22
N LEU A 90 10.31 14.48 -1.83
CA LEU A 90 9.58 14.01 -0.66
C LEU A 90 10.12 14.58 0.65
N ASN A 91 11.42 14.82 0.73
CA ASN A 91 12.03 15.45 1.91
C ASN A 91 11.49 16.84 2.22
N LYS A 92 10.90 17.51 1.24
CA LYS A 92 10.22 18.80 1.45
C LYS A 92 8.87 18.63 2.15
N LEU A 93 8.28 17.45 2.12
CA LEU A 93 6.92 17.19 2.58
C LEU A 93 6.87 16.36 3.87
N THR A 94 7.96 15.69 4.22
CA THR A 94 7.98 14.78 5.37
C THR A 94 9.38 14.71 5.98
N HIS A 95 9.41 14.39 7.27
CA HIS A 95 10.66 14.12 7.98
C HIS A 95 11.05 12.65 7.95
N PHE A 96 10.28 11.80 7.26
CA PHE A 96 10.58 10.38 7.15
C PHE A 96 11.92 10.16 6.44
N ASP A 97 12.70 9.19 6.91
CA ASP A 97 14.02 8.90 6.36
C ASP A 97 13.92 7.87 5.24
N PHE A 98 14.05 8.35 3.99
CA PHE A 98 13.97 7.49 2.80
C PHE A 98 15.30 6.82 2.44
N ARG A 99 16.36 7.02 3.22
CA ARG A 99 17.65 6.38 2.90
C ARG A 99 17.52 4.86 2.89
N GLU A 100 18.24 4.21 1.99
CA GLU A 100 18.19 2.76 1.78
C GLU A 100 18.35 1.97 3.08
N LYS A 101 19.24 2.41 3.97
CA LYS A 101 19.48 1.73 5.24
C LYS A 101 18.26 1.71 6.17
N ASN A 102 17.36 2.68 6.04
CA ASN A 102 16.18 2.81 6.90
C ASN A 102 14.87 2.47 6.18
N PHE A 103 14.87 2.51 4.85
CA PHE A 103 13.68 2.22 4.06
C PHE A 103 14.05 1.51 2.77
N LYS A 104 14.16 0.20 2.86
CA LYS A 104 14.57 -0.67 1.76
C LYS A 104 13.46 -0.87 0.74
N ALA A 105 13.84 -1.27 -0.48
CA ALA A 105 12.88 -1.72 -1.47
C ALA A 105 12.03 -2.87 -0.93
N MET A 106 10.79 -2.95 -1.37
CA MET A 106 9.78 -3.94 -0.95
C MET A 106 9.47 -3.85 0.54
N THR A 107 9.43 -2.61 1.07
CA THR A 107 8.95 -2.32 2.42
C THR A 107 7.91 -1.21 2.38
N ALA A 108 7.07 -1.18 3.42
CA ALA A 108 6.04 -0.17 3.59
C ALA A 108 6.34 0.71 4.81
N ALA A 109 5.70 1.86 4.87
CA ALA A 109 5.77 2.75 6.01
C ALA A 109 4.42 3.46 6.20
N GLN A 110 4.14 3.82 7.45
CA GLN A 110 3.01 4.68 7.80
C GLN A 110 3.59 5.95 8.41
N THR A 111 3.34 7.08 7.78
CA THR A 111 3.91 8.34 8.23
C THR A 111 3.10 9.53 7.73
N LEU A 112 3.38 10.71 8.28
CA LEU A 112 2.78 11.95 7.80
C LEU A 112 3.58 12.46 6.60
N VAL A 113 2.88 12.77 5.52
CA VAL A 113 3.43 13.46 4.35
C VAL A 113 2.54 14.67 4.09
N ALA A 114 3.11 15.86 4.03
CA ALA A 114 2.38 17.12 3.96
C ALA A 114 1.32 17.23 5.08
N ARG A 115 1.62 16.70 6.26
CA ARG A 115 0.74 16.66 7.45
C ARG A 115 -0.49 15.76 7.30
N ILE A 116 -0.49 14.88 6.32
CA ILE A 116 -1.58 13.92 6.08
C ILE A 116 -1.09 12.52 6.37
N ASP A 117 -1.90 11.72 7.05
CA ASP A 117 -1.60 10.31 7.31
C ASP A 117 -1.55 9.54 5.99
N CYS A 118 -0.40 8.95 5.71
CA CYS A 118 -0.16 8.22 4.47
C CYS A 118 0.41 6.85 4.74
N ASN A 119 0.13 5.93 3.82
CA ASN A 119 0.89 4.70 3.67
C ASN A 119 1.82 4.85 2.48
N ILE A 120 3.08 4.47 2.65
CA ILE A 120 4.08 4.49 1.58
C ILE A 120 4.50 3.06 1.30
N TYR A 121 4.45 2.66 0.03
CA TYR A 121 4.85 1.33 -0.42
C TYR A 121 6.04 1.51 -1.36
N ARG A 122 7.23 1.19 -0.87
CA ARG A 122 8.45 1.28 -1.70
C ARG A 122 8.63 -0.01 -2.48
N LEU A 123 8.38 0.09 -3.78
CA LEU A 123 8.61 -1.01 -4.72
C LEU A 123 10.02 -0.89 -5.31
N GLU A 124 10.39 -1.75 -6.22
CA GLU A 124 11.77 -1.76 -6.72
C GLU A 124 12.12 -0.51 -7.53
N ASN A 125 11.19 -0.02 -8.36
CA ASN A 125 11.46 1.07 -9.31
C ASN A 125 10.68 2.36 -9.02
N HIS A 126 9.74 2.32 -8.07
CA HIS A 126 8.90 3.46 -7.76
C HIS A 126 8.27 3.29 -6.39
N MET A 127 7.58 4.33 -5.93
CA MET A 127 6.80 4.29 -4.69
C MET A 127 5.34 4.56 -4.98
N LEU A 128 4.46 3.94 -4.20
CA LEU A 128 3.06 4.33 -4.12
C LEU A 128 2.84 5.01 -2.77
N ILE A 129 2.12 6.12 -2.79
CA ILE A 129 1.70 6.79 -1.56
C ILE A 129 0.18 6.85 -1.58
N SER A 130 -0.44 6.39 -0.51
CA SER A 130 -1.89 6.44 -0.39
C SER A 130 -2.33 7.33 0.78
N CYS A 131 -3.45 7.99 0.59
CA CYS A 131 -4.10 8.76 1.64
C CYS A 131 -5.61 8.65 1.49
N ASN A 132 -6.34 9.17 2.48
CA ASN A 132 -7.79 9.23 2.42
C ASN A 132 -8.22 10.10 1.24
N ARG A 133 -9.26 9.66 0.52
CA ARG A 133 -9.78 10.34 -0.67
C ARG A 133 -10.17 11.80 -0.39
N SER A 134 -10.61 12.11 0.82
CA SER A 134 -10.98 13.49 1.18
C SER A 134 -9.84 14.49 1.06
N PHE A 135 -8.57 14.01 1.07
CA PHE A 135 -7.38 14.85 0.94
C PHE A 135 -6.76 14.82 -0.46
N ALA A 136 -7.41 14.16 -1.44
CA ALA A 136 -6.82 13.91 -2.74
C ALA A 136 -6.33 15.18 -3.44
N ASP A 137 -7.18 16.20 -3.53
CA ASP A 137 -6.85 17.44 -4.24
C ASP A 137 -5.74 18.22 -3.53
N TYR A 138 -5.85 18.33 -2.22
CA TYR A 138 -4.83 19.01 -1.40
C TYR A 138 -3.46 18.31 -1.54
N PHE A 139 -3.46 16.98 -1.44
CA PHE A 139 -2.24 16.20 -1.49
C PHE A 139 -1.59 16.28 -2.87
N GLU A 140 -2.39 16.20 -3.93
CA GLU A 140 -1.90 16.37 -5.30
C GLU A 140 -1.23 17.73 -5.49
N ASP A 141 -1.87 18.80 -5.02
CA ASP A 141 -1.31 20.15 -5.10
C ASP A 141 0.02 20.25 -4.36
N ARG A 142 0.12 19.64 -3.19
CA ARG A 142 1.38 19.64 -2.42
C ARG A 142 2.49 18.86 -3.13
N LEU A 143 2.16 17.75 -3.78
CA LEU A 143 3.13 16.98 -4.56
C LEU A 143 3.62 17.79 -5.77
N ILE A 144 2.72 18.44 -6.47
CA ILE A 144 3.06 19.28 -7.64
C ILE A 144 3.97 20.44 -7.21
N ASP A 145 3.63 21.12 -6.11
CA ASP A 145 4.46 22.20 -5.58
C ASP A 145 5.87 21.72 -5.24
N ALA A 146 5.99 20.52 -4.64
CA ALA A 146 7.29 19.96 -4.26
C ALA A 146 8.14 19.60 -5.48
N VAL A 147 7.54 19.21 -6.60
CA VAL A 147 8.24 18.95 -7.86
C VAL A 147 8.78 20.26 -8.45
N ASN A 148 7.99 21.33 -8.43
CA ASN A 148 8.31 22.59 -9.10
C ASN A 148 9.22 23.50 -8.27
N PHE A 149 9.31 23.30 -7.00
CA PHE A 149 10.09 24.12 -6.08
C PHE A 149 11.04 23.27 -5.22
#